data_2c8242709379382a8646e06e69856aed
#
_entry.id   2c8242709379382a8646e06e69856aed
#
_cell.length_a   1.000
_cell.length_b   1.000
_cell.length_c   1.000
_cell.angle_alpha   90.00
_cell.angle_beta   90.00
_cell.angle_gamma   90.00
#
_symmetry.space_group_name_H-M   'P 1'
#
loop_
_entity.id
_entity.type
_entity.pdbx_description
1 polymer ?
#
loop_
_entity_poly.entity_id
_entity_poly.type
_entity_poly.pdbx_seq_one_letter_code
_entity_poly.pdbx_strand_id
1 'polypeptide(L)'
;MQPPEPLPLSRLPKQTLHHVWSPKLQRTLVLTSVNQVRLWVMLEANPGVTTYCERPALVSNQRDSHAVFWLLLNGHPQCLALELASESTPHEDSSVDTPSSLLIQTIRPADLDEHRVWIQNWMTLLPYLNTGMRLIDAALAKDVVEFFEREASFLELEQHFSRYDPILIRTAAIAGLHAGDLLSPDLVTQHWTLDSRIQQHSKAPHRAT
;
A
#
# COMPACT_ATOMS: atom_id res chain seq x y z
N MET A 1 19.19 -0.77 4.58
CA MET A 1 18.96 0.51 5.30
C MET A 1 17.83 0.29 6.29
N GLN A 2 17.99 0.66 7.53
CA GLN A 2 16.95 0.49 8.56
C GLN A 2 15.90 1.60 8.40
N PRO A 3 14.58 1.28 8.45
CA PRO A 3 13.55 2.30 8.38
C PRO A 3 13.67 3.28 9.56
N PRO A 4 13.35 4.57 9.36
CA PRO A 4 13.34 5.54 10.44
C PRO A 4 12.22 5.21 11.44
N GLU A 5 12.36 5.69 12.67
CA GLU A 5 11.29 5.61 13.66
C GLU A 5 10.23 6.69 13.39
N PRO A 6 8.94 6.36 13.59
CA PRO A 6 7.87 7.33 13.46
C PRO A 6 7.89 8.31 14.63
N LEU A 7 7.77 9.60 14.36
CA LEU A 7 7.58 10.61 15.40
C LEU A 7 6.24 10.39 16.12
N PRO A 8 6.18 10.64 17.43
CA PRO A 8 4.93 10.61 18.17
C PRO A 8 3.95 11.63 17.60
N LEU A 9 2.68 11.25 17.55
CA LEU A 9 1.62 12.12 17.07
C LEU A 9 1.28 13.17 18.13
N SER A 10 1.54 14.45 17.83
CA SER A 10 1.05 15.57 18.63
C SER A 10 -0.46 15.74 18.32
N ARG A 11 -1.30 15.37 19.27
CA ARG A 11 -2.74 15.39 19.10
C ARG A 11 -3.26 16.83 19.10
N LEU A 12 -3.82 17.27 17.98
CA LEU A 12 -4.55 18.54 17.90
C LEU A 12 -6.00 18.33 18.36
N PRO A 13 -6.61 19.29 19.07
CA PRO A 13 -8.02 19.24 19.41
C PRO A 13 -8.90 19.08 18.17
N LYS A 14 -9.90 18.20 18.22
CA LYS A 14 -10.88 17.94 17.14
C LYS A 14 -10.31 17.28 15.88
N GLN A 15 -9.08 16.75 15.88
CA GLN A 15 -8.53 16.02 14.76
C GLN A 15 -9.12 14.61 14.68
N THR A 16 -9.63 14.23 13.51
CA THR A 16 -10.04 12.86 13.22
C THR A 16 -8.81 11.97 13.09
N LEU A 17 -8.80 10.86 13.82
CA LEU A 17 -7.73 9.86 13.74
C LEU A 17 -8.24 8.61 13.04
N HIS A 18 -7.46 8.13 12.08
CA HIS A 18 -7.71 6.88 11.37
C HIS A 18 -6.69 5.85 11.83
N HIS A 19 -7.17 4.76 12.42
CA HIS A 19 -6.35 3.63 12.82
C HIS A 19 -6.40 2.58 11.72
N VAL A 20 -5.26 2.29 11.11
CA VAL A 20 -5.15 1.32 10.02
C VAL A 20 -4.09 0.27 10.36
N TRP A 21 -4.41 -1.00 10.10
CA TRP A 21 -3.43 -2.09 10.26
C TRP A 21 -2.67 -2.29 8.96
N SER A 22 -1.35 -2.32 9.03
CA SER A 22 -0.48 -2.62 7.90
C SER A 22 -0.06 -4.08 7.88
N PRO A 23 -0.49 -4.88 6.90
CA PRO A 23 0.05 -6.20 6.64
C PRO A 23 1.56 -6.22 6.39
N LYS A 24 2.13 -5.21 5.70
CA LYS A 24 3.59 -5.12 5.45
C LYS A 24 4.40 -4.86 6.71
N LEU A 25 3.92 -3.93 7.55
CA LEU A 25 4.65 -3.50 8.73
C LEU A 25 4.29 -4.31 9.99
N GLN A 26 3.23 -5.12 9.93
CA GLN A 26 2.69 -5.90 11.06
C GLN A 26 2.42 -5.02 12.30
N ARG A 27 1.95 -3.80 12.08
CA ARG A 27 1.57 -2.86 13.13
C ARG A 27 0.44 -1.93 12.71
N THR A 28 -0.20 -1.32 13.71
CA THR A 28 -1.19 -0.26 13.49
C THR A 28 -0.49 1.07 13.24
N LEU A 29 -0.96 1.82 12.26
CA LEU A 29 -0.61 3.22 12.04
C LEU A 29 -1.75 4.12 12.48
N VAL A 30 -1.41 5.36 12.84
CA VAL A 30 -2.37 6.42 13.13
C VAL A 30 -2.18 7.53 12.12
N LEU A 31 -3.20 7.76 11.31
CA LEU A 31 -3.22 8.76 10.24
C LEU A 31 -4.24 9.84 10.57
N THR A 32 -4.02 11.06 10.10
CA THR A 32 -4.76 12.25 10.53
C THR A 32 -5.67 12.85 9.47
N SER A 33 -5.67 12.28 8.26
CA SER A 33 -6.55 12.71 7.18
C SER A 33 -6.90 11.54 6.24
N VAL A 34 -8.02 11.71 5.52
CA VAL A 34 -8.46 10.75 4.49
C VAL A 34 -7.42 10.61 3.37
N ASN A 35 -6.76 11.71 2.98
CA ASN A 35 -5.73 11.65 1.95
C ASN A 35 -4.48 10.88 2.41
N GLN A 36 -4.12 10.94 3.71
CA GLN A 36 -3.08 10.06 4.25
C GLN A 36 -3.51 8.59 4.20
N VAL A 37 -4.78 8.27 4.46
CA VAL A 37 -5.29 6.89 4.32
C VAL A 37 -5.21 6.45 2.86
N ARG A 38 -5.59 7.30 1.91
CA ARG A 38 -5.50 6.99 0.47
C ARG A 38 -4.04 6.75 0.03
N LEU A 39 -3.12 7.63 0.45
CA LEU A 39 -1.69 7.45 0.17
C LEU A 39 -1.15 6.18 0.83
N TRP A 40 -1.53 5.91 2.09
CA TRP A 40 -1.16 4.67 2.76
C TRP A 40 -1.63 3.43 1.99
N VAL A 41 -2.86 3.41 1.48
CA VAL A 41 -3.36 2.31 0.64
C VAL A 41 -2.47 2.11 -0.58
N MET A 42 -2.03 3.19 -1.23
CA MET A 42 -1.11 3.11 -2.37
C MET A 42 0.23 2.48 -1.99
N LEU A 43 0.78 2.83 -0.83
CA LEU A 43 2.04 2.25 -0.35
C LEU A 43 1.87 0.79 0.06
N GLU A 44 0.78 0.48 0.76
CA GLU A 44 0.49 -0.87 1.24
C GLU A 44 0.25 -1.84 0.08
N ALA A 45 -0.47 -1.40 -0.94
CA ALA A 45 -0.83 -2.23 -2.09
C ALA A 45 0.26 -2.34 -3.17
N ASN A 46 1.29 -1.51 -3.13
CA ASN A 46 2.37 -1.55 -4.12
C ASN A 46 3.43 -2.61 -3.74
N PRO A 47 3.60 -3.71 -4.52
CA PRO A 47 4.58 -4.74 -4.20
C PRO A 47 6.03 -4.24 -4.18
N GLY A 48 6.33 -3.18 -4.96
CA GLY A 48 7.66 -2.56 -4.98
C GLY A 48 8.02 -1.83 -3.69
N VAL A 49 7.01 -1.46 -2.87
CA VAL A 49 7.23 -0.87 -1.56
C VAL A 49 7.41 -1.97 -0.52
N THR A 50 8.63 -2.18 -0.07
CA THR A 50 8.96 -3.26 0.89
C THR A 50 8.77 -2.85 2.34
N THR A 51 8.95 -1.57 2.66
CA THR A 51 8.71 -1.00 3.99
C THR A 51 8.48 0.50 3.87
N TYR A 52 7.86 1.11 4.89
CA TYR A 52 7.62 2.54 4.95
C TYR A 52 7.42 2.99 6.40
N CYS A 53 7.50 4.30 6.62
CA CYS A 53 7.31 4.93 7.92
C CYS A 53 6.51 6.21 7.76
N GLU A 54 5.41 6.32 8.49
CA GLU A 54 4.68 7.57 8.62
C GLU A 54 5.40 8.53 9.58
N ARG A 55 5.38 9.82 9.28
CA ARG A 55 6.03 10.86 10.11
C ARG A 55 7.48 10.52 10.48
N PRO A 56 8.36 10.27 9.50
CA PRO A 56 9.72 9.84 9.78
C PRO A 56 10.48 10.91 10.59
N ALA A 57 11.23 10.51 11.61
CA ALA A 57 12.02 11.41 12.44
C ALA A 57 13.07 12.23 11.65
N LEU A 58 13.43 11.77 10.45
CA LEU A 58 14.36 12.45 9.53
C LEU A 58 13.87 13.82 9.04
N VAL A 59 12.57 14.11 9.19
CA VAL A 59 11.89 15.32 8.65
C VAL A 59 11.35 16.17 9.83
N SER A 60 11.94 16.08 11.01
CA SER A 60 11.39 16.62 12.27
C SER A 60 11.25 18.14 12.35
N ASN A 61 11.89 18.90 11.45
CA ASN A 61 11.90 20.38 11.53
C ASN A 61 10.75 21.07 10.77
N GLN A 62 9.80 20.32 10.18
CA GLN A 62 8.68 20.90 9.46
C GLN A 62 7.41 20.89 10.29
N ARG A 63 6.72 22.03 10.36
CA ARG A 63 5.36 22.14 10.92
C ARG A 63 4.38 21.17 10.25
N ASP A 64 4.69 20.70 9.04
CA ASP A 64 3.89 19.81 8.20
C ASP A 64 4.39 18.35 8.18
N SER A 65 5.25 17.95 9.11
CA SER A 65 5.80 16.57 9.19
C SER A 65 4.73 15.47 9.29
N HIS A 66 3.50 15.85 9.64
CA HIS A 66 2.37 14.91 9.73
C HIS A 66 1.95 14.31 8.40
N ALA A 67 2.28 14.96 7.28
CA ALA A 67 1.89 14.53 5.93
C ALA A 67 2.99 13.75 5.18
N VAL A 68 4.12 13.45 5.83
CA VAL A 68 5.27 12.81 5.16
C VAL A 68 5.32 11.32 5.45
N PHE A 69 5.61 10.54 4.39
CA PHE A 69 5.97 9.14 4.46
C PHE A 69 7.38 8.95 3.91
N TRP A 70 8.20 8.23 4.65
CA TRP A 70 9.41 7.62 4.11
C TRP A 70 9.09 6.21 3.64
N LEU A 71 9.67 5.74 2.54
CA LEU A 71 9.46 4.41 1.99
C LEU A 71 10.71 3.86 1.31
N LEU A 72 10.76 2.55 1.19
CA LEU A 72 11.75 1.83 0.39
C LEU A 72 11.05 1.24 -0.83
N LEU A 73 11.22 1.89 -1.99
CA LEU A 73 10.63 1.47 -3.27
C LEU A 73 11.70 0.80 -4.13
N ASN A 74 11.53 -0.49 -4.43
CA ASN A 74 12.48 -1.28 -5.21
C ASN A 74 13.93 -1.19 -4.67
N GLY A 75 14.09 -1.14 -3.35
CA GLY A 75 15.38 -0.99 -2.68
C GLY A 75 15.92 0.44 -2.59
N HIS A 76 15.22 1.43 -3.15
CA HIS A 76 15.61 2.84 -3.12
C HIS A 76 14.78 3.63 -2.12
N PRO A 77 15.43 4.36 -1.17
CA PRO A 77 14.73 5.18 -0.21
C PRO A 77 14.16 6.44 -0.88
N GLN A 78 12.91 6.77 -0.52
CA GLN A 78 12.18 7.94 -1.01
C GLN A 78 11.38 8.57 0.12
N CYS A 79 11.03 9.86 -0.03
CA CYS A 79 10.08 10.53 0.83
C CYS A 79 8.92 11.08 -0.01
N LEU A 80 7.69 10.84 0.46
CA LEU A 80 6.48 11.40 -0.12
C LEU A 80 5.85 12.37 0.88
N ALA A 81 5.55 13.59 0.46
CA ALA A 81 4.82 14.58 1.23
C ALA A 81 3.46 14.84 0.59
N LEU A 82 2.38 14.71 1.37
CA LEU A 82 1.06 15.14 0.90
C LEU A 82 0.98 16.66 0.95
N GLU A 83 0.53 17.25 -0.15
CA GLU A 83 0.13 18.63 -0.15
C GLU A 83 -1.12 18.81 0.73
N LEU A 84 -0.98 19.58 1.79
CA LEU A 84 -2.11 19.97 2.63
C LEU A 84 -2.85 21.09 1.91
N ALA A 85 -4.17 20.99 1.83
CA ALA A 85 -5.01 22.10 1.40
C ALA A 85 -4.91 23.21 2.47
N SER A 86 -3.83 23.97 2.44
CA SER A 86 -3.69 25.15 3.27
C SER A 86 -4.31 26.34 2.53
N GLU A 87 -5.18 27.05 3.22
CA GLU A 87 -5.60 28.39 2.85
C GLU A 87 -4.35 29.20 2.54
N SER A 88 -4.34 29.71 1.32
CA SER A 88 -3.31 30.49 0.67
C SER A 88 -2.68 31.56 1.59
N THR A 89 -1.52 31.28 2.12
CA THR A 89 -0.52 32.30 2.40
C THR A 89 0.76 31.89 1.68
N PRO A 90 1.25 32.72 0.73
CA PRO A 90 2.56 32.49 0.15
C PRO A 90 3.60 32.75 1.24
N HIS A 91 4.08 31.69 1.88
CA HIS A 91 5.25 31.79 2.73
C HIS A 91 6.49 31.49 1.88
N GLU A 92 7.28 32.54 1.75
CA GLU A 92 8.61 32.58 1.19
C GLU A 92 9.51 31.48 1.78
N ASP A 93 10.31 30.90 0.90
CA ASP A 93 11.54 30.14 1.10
C ASP A 93 11.92 29.81 2.57
N SER A 94 11.43 28.71 3.06
CA SER A 94 12.08 28.02 4.18
C SER A 94 12.99 26.95 3.58
N SER A 95 14.27 27.28 3.49
CA SER A 95 15.34 26.30 3.19
C SER A 95 15.26 25.16 4.20
N VAL A 96 14.81 24.04 3.73
CA VAL A 96 14.68 22.81 4.49
C VAL A 96 16.08 22.22 4.64
N ASP A 97 16.60 22.18 5.86
CA ASP A 97 17.73 21.33 6.20
C ASP A 97 17.33 19.84 6.14
N THR A 98 17.07 19.37 4.94
CA THR A 98 16.94 17.93 4.64
C THR A 98 18.38 17.41 4.48
N PRO A 99 18.70 16.22 5.01
CA PRO A 99 19.96 15.57 4.64
C PRO A 99 20.03 15.53 3.12
N SER A 100 21.06 16.10 2.54
CA SER A 100 21.22 16.49 1.13
C SER A 100 21.04 15.40 0.07
N SER A 101 20.48 14.24 0.40
CA SER A 101 20.35 13.07 -0.45
C SER A 101 18.94 12.49 -0.63
N LEU A 102 17.92 12.94 0.12
CA LEU A 102 16.57 12.40 0.01
C LEU A 102 15.69 13.36 -0.79
N LEU A 103 15.29 12.93 -1.98
CA LEU A 103 14.28 13.64 -2.78
C LEU A 103 12.92 13.49 -2.10
N ILE A 104 12.29 14.62 -1.77
CA ILE A 104 10.90 14.66 -1.30
C ILE A 104 10.02 14.90 -2.51
N GLN A 105 9.18 13.93 -2.84
CA GLN A 105 8.16 14.06 -3.87
C GLN A 105 6.85 14.54 -3.23
N THR A 106 6.31 15.64 -3.72
CA THR A 106 5.00 16.12 -3.30
C THR A 106 3.89 15.40 -4.05
N ILE A 107 2.92 14.88 -3.30
CA ILE A 107 1.71 14.22 -3.81
C ILE A 107 0.52 15.15 -3.56
N ARG A 108 -0.16 15.54 -4.61
CA ARG A 108 -1.36 16.38 -4.53
C ARG A 108 -2.61 15.49 -4.36
N PRO A 109 -3.69 16.01 -3.77
CA PRO A 109 -4.97 15.30 -3.73
C PRO A 109 -5.46 14.85 -5.11
N ALA A 110 -5.23 15.65 -6.16
CA ALA A 110 -5.58 15.30 -7.54
C ALA A 110 -4.83 14.05 -8.04
N ASP A 111 -3.56 13.89 -7.67
CA ASP A 111 -2.75 12.72 -8.05
C ASP A 111 -3.34 11.43 -7.42
N LEU A 112 -3.92 11.54 -6.21
CA LEU A 112 -4.65 10.43 -5.59
C LEU A 112 -6.00 10.15 -6.28
N ASP A 113 -6.64 11.16 -6.87
CA ASP A 113 -7.91 10.98 -7.58
C ASP A 113 -7.73 10.22 -8.91
N GLU A 114 -6.59 10.35 -9.57
CA GLU A 114 -6.24 9.56 -10.74
C GLU A 114 -6.20 8.05 -10.43
N HIS A 115 -5.87 7.68 -9.20
CA HIS A 115 -5.82 6.29 -8.72
C HIS A 115 -7.04 5.86 -7.90
N ARG A 116 -8.14 6.63 -7.97
CA ARG A 116 -9.33 6.43 -7.12
C ARG A 116 -9.87 5.01 -7.15
N VAL A 117 -10.04 4.44 -8.33
CA VAL A 117 -10.61 3.08 -8.49
C VAL A 117 -9.70 2.06 -7.83
N TRP A 118 -8.42 2.11 -8.12
CA TRP A 118 -7.42 1.22 -7.55
C TRP A 118 -7.35 1.32 -6.00
N ILE A 119 -7.36 2.56 -5.48
CA ILE A 119 -7.39 2.81 -4.03
C ILE A 119 -8.65 2.20 -3.40
N GLN A 120 -9.83 2.41 -3.99
CA GLN A 120 -11.10 1.88 -3.48
C GLN A 120 -11.11 0.35 -3.49
N ASN A 121 -10.59 -0.28 -4.55
CA ASN A 121 -10.45 -1.72 -4.61
C ASN A 121 -9.58 -2.24 -3.46
N TRP A 122 -8.40 -1.65 -3.26
CA TRP A 122 -7.52 -2.09 -2.19
C TRP A 122 -8.07 -1.79 -0.79
N MET A 123 -8.83 -0.74 -0.58
CA MET A 123 -9.55 -0.51 0.67
C MET A 123 -10.54 -1.65 0.98
N THR A 124 -11.09 -2.31 -0.06
CA THR A 124 -11.97 -3.47 0.08
C THR A 124 -11.19 -4.78 0.26
N LEU A 125 -10.00 -4.90 -0.36
CA LEU A 125 -9.20 -6.13 -0.36
C LEU A 125 -8.29 -6.27 0.88
N LEU A 126 -7.73 -5.17 1.40
CA LEU A 126 -6.83 -5.19 2.56
C LEU A 126 -7.43 -5.86 3.83
N PRO A 127 -8.73 -5.71 4.14
CA PRO A 127 -9.36 -6.43 5.26
C PRO A 127 -9.23 -7.96 5.20
N TYR A 128 -9.20 -8.55 4.01
CA TYR A 128 -8.97 -10.00 3.85
C TYR A 128 -7.60 -10.40 4.39
N LEU A 129 -6.55 -9.62 4.10
CA LEU A 129 -5.20 -9.87 4.60
C LEU A 129 -5.13 -9.77 6.13
N ASN A 130 -5.84 -8.79 6.71
CA ASN A 130 -5.83 -8.56 8.15
C ASN A 130 -6.44 -9.73 8.93
N THR A 131 -7.46 -10.38 8.38
CA THR A 131 -8.21 -11.44 9.06
C THR A 131 -7.75 -12.84 8.68
N GLY A 132 -7.39 -13.07 7.42
CA GLY A 132 -7.22 -14.41 6.88
C GLY A 132 -5.77 -14.82 6.59
N MET A 133 -4.82 -13.87 6.49
CA MET A 133 -3.46 -14.18 6.06
C MET A 133 -2.76 -15.25 6.93
N ARG A 134 -3.04 -15.27 8.24
CA ARG A 134 -2.47 -16.24 9.18
C ARG A 134 -3.01 -17.67 9.03
N LEU A 135 -4.11 -17.82 8.30
CA LEU A 135 -4.77 -19.11 8.05
C LEU A 135 -4.30 -19.76 6.75
N ILE A 136 -3.51 -19.04 5.94
CA ILE A 136 -3.00 -19.53 4.67
C ILE A 136 -1.65 -20.21 4.92
N ASP A 137 -1.57 -21.48 4.66
CA ASP A 137 -0.28 -22.18 4.65
C ASP A 137 0.47 -21.97 3.32
N ALA A 138 1.76 -22.27 3.32
CA ALA A 138 2.62 -22.06 2.17
C ALA A 138 2.24 -22.92 0.96
N ALA A 139 1.65 -24.10 1.18
CA ALA A 139 1.23 -25.00 0.11
C ALA A 139 0.03 -24.40 -0.62
N LEU A 140 -1.00 -23.99 0.13
CA LEU A 140 -2.18 -23.34 -0.44
C LEU A 140 -1.81 -22.04 -1.16
N ALA A 141 -0.93 -21.20 -0.58
CA ALA A 141 -0.48 -19.98 -1.23
C ALA A 141 0.18 -20.27 -2.59
N LYS A 142 1.03 -21.29 -2.64
CA LYS A 142 1.69 -21.71 -3.87
C LYS A 142 0.68 -22.23 -4.89
N ASP A 143 -0.22 -23.14 -4.50
CA ASP A 143 -1.21 -23.74 -5.39
C ASP A 143 -2.13 -22.68 -6.00
N VAL A 144 -2.52 -21.65 -5.23
CA VAL A 144 -3.31 -20.53 -5.70
C VAL A 144 -2.53 -19.67 -6.72
N VAL A 145 -1.24 -19.41 -6.49
CA VAL A 145 -0.42 -18.67 -7.47
C VAL A 145 -0.24 -19.47 -8.76
N GLU A 146 0.00 -20.79 -8.68
CA GLU A 146 0.15 -21.69 -9.83
C GLU A 146 -1.16 -21.79 -10.64
N PHE A 147 -2.33 -21.75 -9.99
CA PHE A 147 -3.62 -21.70 -10.69
C PHE A 147 -3.69 -20.56 -11.70
N PHE A 148 -3.08 -19.41 -11.41
CA PHE A 148 -3.06 -18.22 -12.28
C PHE A 148 -1.93 -18.22 -13.30
N GLU A 149 -1.28 -19.34 -13.61
CA GLU A 149 -0.40 -19.48 -14.78
C GLU A 149 -1.14 -19.11 -16.08
N ARG A 150 -2.45 -19.30 -16.07
CA ARG A 150 -3.37 -18.75 -17.08
C ARG A 150 -4.27 -17.73 -16.42
N GLU A 151 -4.60 -16.68 -17.16
CA GLU A 151 -5.56 -15.67 -16.70
C GLU A 151 -6.89 -16.31 -16.32
N ALA A 152 -7.36 -16.03 -15.11
CA ALA A 152 -8.63 -16.52 -14.57
C ALA A 152 -9.25 -15.46 -13.63
N SER A 153 -10.53 -15.65 -13.29
CA SER A 153 -11.24 -14.80 -12.34
C SER A 153 -11.18 -15.36 -10.91
N PHE A 154 -11.55 -14.52 -9.93
CA PHE A 154 -11.75 -14.99 -8.55
C PHE A 154 -12.86 -16.06 -8.49
N LEU A 155 -13.91 -15.96 -9.30
CA LEU A 155 -14.99 -16.95 -9.35
C LEU A 155 -14.48 -18.31 -9.85
N GLU A 156 -13.68 -18.32 -10.92
CA GLU A 156 -13.06 -19.54 -11.44
C GLU A 156 -12.12 -20.17 -10.42
N LEU A 157 -11.38 -19.36 -9.68
CA LEU A 157 -10.52 -19.82 -8.58
C LEU A 157 -11.34 -20.51 -7.48
N GLU A 158 -12.44 -19.90 -7.02
CA GLU A 158 -13.29 -20.48 -5.98
C GLU A 158 -13.95 -21.78 -6.43
N GLN A 159 -14.35 -21.88 -7.69
CA GLN A 159 -14.89 -23.10 -8.27
C GLN A 159 -13.85 -24.22 -8.30
N HIS A 160 -12.60 -23.91 -8.67
CA HIS A 160 -11.50 -24.86 -8.72
C HIS A 160 -11.17 -25.39 -7.31
N PHE A 161 -11.10 -24.50 -6.33
CA PHE A 161 -10.79 -24.84 -4.94
C PHE A 161 -12.05 -25.03 -4.08
N SER A 162 -13.13 -25.56 -4.64
CA SER A 162 -14.45 -25.68 -4.00
C SER A 162 -14.49 -26.46 -2.68
N ARG A 163 -13.42 -27.17 -2.32
CA ARG A 163 -13.25 -27.87 -1.04
C ARG A 163 -12.80 -26.97 0.11
N TYR A 164 -12.37 -25.76 -0.19
CA TYR A 164 -11.89 -24.77 0.78
C TYR A 164 -12.95 -23.70 1.02
N ASP A 165 -12.80 -22.98 2.12
CA ASP A 165 -13.58 -21.77 2.36
C ASP A 165 -13.26 -20.72 1.28
N PRO A 166 -14.26 -20.19 0.57
CA PRO A 166 -14.05 -19.18 -0.47
C PRO A 166 -13.31 -17.92 0.04
N ILE A 167 -13.56 -17.52 1.29
CA ILE A 167 -12.86 -16.38 1.91
C ILE A 167 -11.37 -16.66 2.03
N LEU A 168 -10.99 -17.88 2.42
CA LEU A 168 -9.59 -18.30 2.54
C LEU A 168 -8.89 -18.26 1.17
N ILE A 169 -9.56 -18.80 0.14
CA ILE A 169 -9.02 -18.83 -1.23
C ILE A 169 -8.87 -17.42 -1.81
N ARG A 170 -9.86 -16.55 -1.62
CA ARG A 170 -9.74 -15.12 -1.99
C ARG A 170 -8.58 -14.46 -1.27
N THR A 171 -8.45 -14.71 0.03
CA THR A 171 -7.35 -14.15 0.81
C THR A 171 -6.00 -14.59 0.28
N ALA A 172 -5.83 -15.86 -0.14
CA ALA A 172 -4.60 -16.36 -0.74
C ALA A 172 -4.28 -15.64 -2.07
N ALA A 173 -5.27 -15.45 -2.95
CA ALA A 173 -5.10 -14.69 -4.19
C ALA A 173 -4.75 -13.23 -3.92
N ILE A 174 -5.45 -12.57 -2.97
CA ILE A 174 -5.17 -11.18 -2.58
C ILE A 174 -3.76 -11.08 -1.96
N ALA A 175 -3.31 -12.07 -1.20
CA ALA A 175 -1.94 -12.12 -0.69
C ALA A 175 -0.91 -12.20 -1.82
N GLY A 176 -1.17 -12.99 -2.86
CA GLY A 176 -0.35 -13.05 -4.06
C GLY A 176 -0.30 -11.73 -4.84
N LEU A 177 -1.43 -11.01 -4.95
CA LEU A 177 -1.47 -9.67 -5.53
C LEU A 177 -0.67 -8.66 -4.69
N HIS A 178 -0.81 -8.71 -3.38
CA HIS A 178 -0.09 -7.83 -2.44
C HIS A 178 1.42 -8.09 -2.42
N ALA A 179 1.83 -9.34 -2.58
CA ALA A 179 3.24 -9.75 -2.69
C ALA A 179 3.83 -9.46 -4.08
N GLY A 180 2.98 -9.22 -5.09
CA GLY A 180 3.40 -9.02 -6.48
C GLY A 180 3.70 -10.32 -7.22
N ASP A 181 3.26 -11.46 -6.73
CA ASP A 181 3.34 -12.75 -7.44
C ASP A 181 2.21 -12.86 -8.47
N LEU A 182 1.11 -12.15 -8.23
CA LEU A 182 -0.04 -12.03 -9.12
C LEU A 182 -0.26 -10.57 -9.54
N LEU A 183 -0.92 -10.38 -10.70
CA LEU A 183 -1.32 -9.08 -11.25
C LEU A 183 -2.80 -9.12 -11.63
N SER A 184 -3.49 -8.00 -11.44
CA SER A 184 -4.83 -7.78 -11.94
C SER A 184 -4.95 -6.39 -12.55
N PRO A 185 -4.84 -6.25 -13.89
CA PRO A 185 -5.04 -4.97 -14.57
C PRO A 185 -6.43 -4.38 -14.34
N ASP A 186 -7.43 -5.23 -14.16
CA ASP A 186 -8.82 -4.82 -13.90
C ASP A 186 -8.93 -3.94 -12.64
N LEU A 187 -8.15 -4.24 -11.60
CA LEU A 187 -8.19 -3.48 -10.34
C LEU A 187 -7.78 -2.01 -10.50
N VAL A 188 -7.10 -1.66 -11.58
CA VAL A 188 -6.69 -0.28 -11.87
C VAL A 188 -7.83 0.53 -12.49
N THR A 189 -8.68 -0.11 -13.32
CA THR A 189 -9.61 0.58 -14.21
C THR A 189 -11.08 0.38 -13.84
N GLN A 190 -11.42 -0.70 -13.13
CA GLN A 190 -12.80 -1.03 -12.77
C GLN A 190 -12.90 -1.53 -11.33
N HIS A 191 -14.09 -1.40 -10.75
CA HIS A 191 -14.35 -1.90 -9.40
C HIS A 191 -14.18 -3.41 -9.34
N TRP A 192 -13.56 -3.87 -8.27
CA TRP A 192 -13.36 -5.27 -7.98
C TRP A 192 -14.70 -6.03 -7.90
N THR A 193 -14.73 -7.17 -8.56
CA THR A 193 -15.80 -8.17 -8.50
C THR A 193 -15.20 -9.57 -8.52
N LEU A 194 -16.03 -10.60 -8.35
CA LEU A 194 -15.57 -11.98 -8.50
C LEU A 194 -15.14 -12.32 -9.94
N ASP A 195 -15.57 -11.53 -10.93
CA ASP A 195 -15.20 -11.70 -12.34
C ASP A 195 -13.89 -10.97 -12.69
N SER A 196 -13.33 -10.17 -11.77
CA SER A 196 -12.04 -9.48 -12.01
C SER A 196 -10.95 -10.48 -12.34
N ARG A 197 -10.21 -10.19 -13.42
CA ARG A 197 -9.18 -11.08 -13.97
C ARG A 197 -7.86 -10.93 -13.25
N ILE A 198 -7.22 -12.06 -13.04
CA ILE A 198 -5.92 -12.19 -12.38
C ILE A 198 -5.04 -13.08 -13.25
N GLN A 199 -3.76 -12.78 -13.28
CA GLN A 199 -2.73 -13.60 -13.93
C GLN A 199 -1.48 -13.62 -13.07
N GLN A 200 -0.65 -14.64 -13.26
CA GLN A 200 0.65 -14.71 -12.61
C GLN A 200 1.58 -13.62 -13.14
N HIS A 201 2.30 -12.98 -12.23
CA HIS A 201 3.34 -12.04 -12.62
C HIS A 201 4.55 -12.82 -13.13
N SER A 202 4.80 -12.78 -14.45
CA SER A 202 6.02 -13.33 -15.03
C SER A 202 7.24 -12.55 -14.52
N LYS A 203 7.80 -12.97 -13.39
CA LYS A 203 9.11 -12.49 -12.96
C LYS A 203 10.09 -12.96 -14.03
N ALA A 204 10.69 -12.01 -14.77
CA ALA A 204 11.80 -12.33 -15.67
C ALA A 204 12.82 -13.19 -14.88
N PRO A 205 13.30 -14.32 -15.44
CA PRO A 205 14.21 -15.19 -14.73
C PRO A 205 15.42 -14.36 -14.26
N HIS A 206 15.66 -14.33 -12.94
CA HIS A 206 16.88 -13.77 -12.40
C HIS A 206 18.03 -14.49 -13.12
N ARG A 207 18.73 -13.78 -14.02
CA ARG A 207 20.01 -14.24 -14.53
C ARG A 207 20.93 -14.37 -13.33
N ALA A 208 21.10 -15.62 -12.87
CA ALA A 208 22.19 -15.96 -11.97
C ALA A 208 23.48 -15.61 -12.73
N THR A 209 24.19 -14.61 -12.26
CA THR A 209 25.58 -14.31 -12.59
C THR A 209 26.44 -14.75 -11.43
#